data_6c43fd18b3c2db3b4929609e41cd622f
#
_entry.id   6c43fd18b3c2db3b4929609e41cd622f
#
_cell.length_a   1.000
_cell.length_b   1.000
_cell.length_c   1.000
_cell.angle_alpha   90.00
_cell.angle_beta   90.00
_cell.angle_gamma   90.00
#
_symmetry.space_group_name_H-M   'P 1'
#
loop_
_entity.id
_entity.type
_entity.pdbx_description
1 polymer ?
#
loop_
_entity_poly.entity_id
_entity_poly.type
_entity_poly.pdbx_seq_one_letter_code
_entity_poly.pdbx_strand_id
1 'polypeptide(L)'
;MKAFPIVACVAACLAASVGAATAAAAPVLRADIAAAVADKGRDADRDADTRRHPGELIAFSGVKSGDKVVDLIPGSGYFTKIFAKVVGPKGHVYMIWPDEYAKEAQPDPVKNAELAKTGYANTSVILQPGAAFATPAPVDLVFTVQNYHDYPDKFMGKIDPMVLNRAVYKALKPGGVFLVVDHTAEAGSGLRDTDTLHRIDPAIVRKQVTDAGFVFEGESQLLRNPADDLKKVVFDKAIRGHTDQFIYKFRKPKR
;
A
#
# COMPACT_ATOMS: atom_id res chain seq x y z
N MET A 1 73.00 38.38 27.26
CA MET A 1 71.60 38.41 27.74
C MET A 1 70.71 38.27 26.50
N LYS A 2 70.14 37.12 26.28
CA LYS A 2 69.21 36.83 25.11
C LYS A 2 67.78 36.71 25.63
N ALA A 3 66.90 37.58 25.17
CA ALA A 3 65.50 37.60 25.51
C ALA A 3 64.71 36.55 24.64
N PHE A 4 63.89 35.74 25.27
CA PHE A 4 62.96 34.82 24.61
C PHE A 4 61.61 35.53 24.50
N PRO A 5 60.91 35.36 23.38
CA PRO A 5 59.51 35.83 23.27
C PRO A 5 58.54 34.79 23.81
N ILE A 6 57.55 35.26 24.55
CA ILE A 6 56.41 34.51 25.07
C ILE A 6 55.39 34.34 23.94
N VAL A 7 55.08 33.10 23.57
CA VAL A 7 54.00 32.77 22.63
C VAL A 7 52.72 32.59 23.45
N ALA A 8 51.73 33.44 23.23
CA ALA A 8 50.39 33.31 23.83
C ALA A 8 49.52 32.38 22.96
N CYS A 9 49.15 31.23 23.49
CA CYS A 9 48.17 30.35 22.88
C CYS A 9 46.75 30.89 23.13
N VAL A 10 46.08 31.31 22.07
CA VAL A 10 44.63 31.62 22.10
C VAL A 10 43.86 30.32 21.87
N ALA A 11 43.20 29.83 22.89
CA ALA A 11 42.28 28.70 22.79
C ALA A 11 40.93 29.18 22.22
N ALA A 12 40.63 28.80 20.99
CA ALA A 12 39.31 29.03 20.38
C ALA A 12 38.32 27.97 20.86
N CYS A 13 37.37 28.34 21.70
CA CYS A 13 36.24 27.50 22.05
C CYS A 13 35.23 27.46 20.90
N LEU A 14 35.18 26.35 20.16
CA LEU A 14 34.05 26.05 19.25
C LEU A 14 32.82 25.66 20.09
N ALA A 15 31.83 26.53 20.15
CA ALA A 15 30.51 26.21 20.67
C ALA A 15 29.77 25.44 19.58
N ALA A 16 29.61 24.13 19.77
CA ALA A 16 28.72 23.31 18.96
C ALA A 16 27.26 23.61 19.31
N SER A 17 26.56 24.30 18.42
CA SER A 17 25.10 24.48 18.52
C SER A 17 24.42 23.16 18.18
N VAL A 18 23.91 22.46 19.20
CA VAL A 18 23.00 21.33 19.02
C VAL A 18 21.65 21.88 18.56
N GLY A 19 21.41 21.83 17.26
CA GLY A 19 20.10 22.14 16.69
C GLY A 19 19.10 21.10 17.15
N ALA A 20 18.13 21.50 17.97
CA ALA A 20 16.99 20.66 18.32
C ALA A 20 16.18 20.41 17.03
N ALA A 21 16.19 19.18 16.52
CA ALA A 21 15.29 18.76 15.46
C ALA A 21 13.86 18.85 16.01
N THR A 22 13.09 19.84 15.56
CA THR A 22 11.66 19.91 15.83
C THR A 22 11.01 18.70 15.15
N ALA A 23 10.46 17.78 15.95
CA ALA A 23 9.64 16.71 15.41
C ALA A 23 8.48 17.36 14.64
N ALA A 24 8.42 17.11 13.32
CA ALA A 24 7.30 17.55 12.51
C ALA A 24 6.02 16.93 13.09
N ALA A 25 5.04 17.76 13.42
CA ALA A 25 3.73 17.27 13.85
C ALA A 25 3.16 16.33 12.77
N ALA A 26 2.61 15.18 13.20
CA ALA A 26 1.96 14.25 12.28
C ALA A 26 0.90 15.02 11.47
N PRO A 27 0.82 14.80 10.14
CA PRO A 27 -0.15 15.51 9.33
C PRO A 27 -1.58 15.23 9.83
N VAL A 28 -2.35 16.28 10.01
CA VAL A 28 -3.74 16.16 10.44
C VAL A 28 -4.53 15.44 9.33
N LEU A 29 -5.10 14.29 9.66
CA LEU A 29 -5.93 13.54 8.72
C LEU A 29 -7.19 14.36 8.35
N ARG A 30 -7.63 14.24 7.11
CA ARG A 30 -8.94 14.74 6.69
C ARG A 30 -10.03 14.16 7.60
N ALA A 31 -11.00 14.98 7.97
CA ALA A 31 -12.05 14.60 8.92
C ALA A 31 -12.87 13.37 8.47
N ASP A 32 -13.13 13.25 7.17
CA ASP A 32 -13.84 12.11 6.58
C ASP A 32 -13.04 10.80 6.71
N ILE A 33 -11.72 10.87 6.53
CA ILE A 33 -10.84 9.71 6.72
C ILE A 33 -10.77 9.33 8.20
N ALA A 34 -10.59 10.29 9.08
CA ALA A 34 -10.55 10.04 10.53
C ALA A 34 -11.86 9.39 11.01
N ALA A 35 -13.01 9.88 10.56
CA ALA A 35 -14.32 9.30 10.86
C ALA A 35 -14.47 7.88 10.29
N ALA A 36 -13.98 7.62 9.08
CA ALA A 36 -14.02 6.29 8.45
C ALA A 36 -13.14 5.28 9.21
N VAL A 37 -11.95 5.69 9.67
CA VAL A 37 -11.08 4.87 10.52
C VAL A 37 -11.73 4.57 11.86
N ALA A 38 -12.45 5.55 12.44
CA ALA A 38 -13.15 5.43 13.72
C ALA A 38 -14.52 4.73 13.65
N ASP A 39 -14.95 4.25 12.48
CA ASP A 39 -16.24 3.61 12.29
C ASP A 39 -16.41 2.37 13.18
N LYS A 40 -17.55 2.27 13.88
CA LYS A 40 -17.85 1.16 14.82
C LYS A 40 -17.91 -0.21 14.13
N GLY A 41 -18.28 -0.25 12.84
CA GLY A 41 -18.26 -1.48 12.05
C GLY A 41 -16.86 -2.08 11.85
N ARG A 42 -15.81 -1.36 12.30
CA ARG A 42 -14.41 -1.78 12.27
C ARG A 42 -13.83 -2.17 13.64
N ASP A 43 -14.64 -2.24 14.69
CA ASP A 43 -14.10 -2.50 16.04
C ASP A 43 -13.24 -3.78 16.11
N ALA A 44 -13.61 -4.82 15.37
CA ALA A 44 -12.82 -6.05 15.27
C ALA A 44 -11.48 -5.90 14.48
N ASP A 45 -11.32 -4.81 13.73
CA ASP A 45 -10.14 -4.57 12.89
C ASP A 45 -9.10 -3.66 13.56
N ARG A 46 -9.47 -2.98 14.68
CA ARG A 46 -8.68 -1.90 15.29
C ARG A 46 -7.31 -2.33 15.77
N ASP A 47 -7.14 -3.57 16.22
CA ASP A 47 -5.85 -4.10 16.65
C ASP A 47 -4.78 -4.04 15.54
N ALA A 48 -5.22 -3.99 14.27
CA ALA A 48 -4.33 -3.86 13.14
C ALA A 48 -3.96 -2.40 12.81
N ASP A 49 -4.68 -1.40 13.32
CA ASP A 49 -4.54 -0.01 12.92
C ASP A 49 -3.14 0.55 13.23
N THR A 50 -2.57 0.22 14.40
CA THR A 50 -1.23 0.69 14.81
C THR A 50 -0.13 0.26 13.83
N ARG A 51 -0.23 -0.93 13.24
CA ARG A 51 0.78 -1.46 12.32
C ARG A 51 0.47 -1.19 10.84
N ARG A 52 -0.82 -0.93 10.50
CA ARG A 52 -1.26 -0.71 9.12
C ARG A 52 -1.39 0.76 8.74
N HIS A 53 -1.42 1.66 9.73
CA HIS A 53 -1.55 3.11 9.53
C HIS A 53 -2.64 3.47 8.51
N PRO A 54 -3.89 2.99 8.68
CA PRO A 54 -4.90 3.05 7.63
C PRO A 54 -5.26 4.49 7.23
N GLY A 55 -5.29 5.41 8.19
CA GLY A 55 -5.65 6.80 7.93
C GLY A 55 -4.67 7.48 6.98
N GLU A 56 -3.38 7.36 7.27
CA GLU A 56 -2.30 7.96 6.48
C GLU A 56 -2.19 7.31 5.10
N LEU A 57 -2.37 5.97 5.03
CA LEU A 57 -2.32 5.25 3.76
C LEU A 57 -3.50 5.63 2.85
N ILE A 58 -4.72 5.73 3.40
CA ILE A 58 -5.90 6.20 2.68
C ILE A 58 -5.73 7.67 2.24
N ALA A 59 -5.16 8.53 3.09
CA ALA A 59 -4.86 9.92 2.73
C ALA A 59 -3.85 9.99 1.57
N PHE A 60 -2.81 9.16 1.61
CA PHE A 60 -1.80 9.08 0.54
C PHE A 60 -2.40 8.60 -0.79
N SER A 61 -3.41 7.73 -0.77
CA SER A 61 -4.10 7.29 -2.00
C SER A 61 -4.74 8.46 -2.75
N GLY A 62 -5.17 9.50 -2.04
CA GLY A 62 -5.85 10.66 -2.59
C GLY A 62 -7.34 10.43 -2.90
N VAL A 63 -7.91 9.32 -2.39
CA VAL A 63 -9.34 8.99 -2.55
C VAL A 63 -10.25 10.08 -1.99
N LYS A 64 -11.42 10.28 -2.62
CA LYS A 64 -12.40 11.30 -2.25
C LYS A 64 -13.82 10.74 -2.28
N SER A 65 -14.75 11.52 -1.73
CA SER A 65 -16.17 11.25 -1.83
C SER A 65 -16.62 11.18 -3.31
N GLY A 66 -17.41 10.17 -3.62
CA GLY A 66 -17.92 9.89 -4.98
C GLY A 66 -17.00 9.04 -5.85
N ASP A 67 -15.77 8.76 -5.44
CA ASP A 67 -14.83 7.92 -6.20
C ASP A 67 -15.31 6.48 -6.30
N LYS A 68 -14.93 5.81 -7.38
CA LYS A 68 -15.01 4.36 -7.56
C LYS A 68 -13.65 3.75 -7.28
N VAL A 69 -13.58 2.83 -6.35
CA VAL A 69 -12.35 2.20 -5.88
C VAL A 69 -12.39 0.71 -6.14
N VAL A 70 -11.28 0.14 -6.56
CA VAL A 70 -11.04 -1.30 -6.49
C VAL A 70 -10.15 -1.58 -5.29
N ASP A 71 -10.62 -2.45 -4.39
CA ASP A 71 -9.80 -3.12 -3.38
C ASP A 71 -9.51 -4.52 -3.92
N LEU A 72 -8.29 -4.68 -4.46
CA LEU A 72 -7.86 -5.90 -5.14
C LEU A 72 -7.31 -6.88 -4.12
N ILE A 73 -7.95 -8.04 -4.00
CA ILE A 73 -7.69 -9.07 -2.99
C ILE A 73 -7.83 -8.47 -1.57
N PRO A 74 -9.06 -8.06 -1.19
CA PRO A 74 -9.29 -7.25 0.02
C PRO A 74 -9.10 -8.00 1.34
N GLY A 75 -8.82 -9.32 1.32
CA GLY A 75 -8.76 -10.15 2.51
C GLY A 75 -10.07 -10.06 3.31
N SER A 76 -10.01 -9.79 4.60
CA SER A 76 -11.20 -9.63 5.45
C SER A 76 -12.04 -8.38 5.16
N GLY A 77 -11.66 -7.57 4.16
CA GLY A 77 -12.33 -6.28 3.86
C GLY A 77 -11.87 -5.13 4.77
N TYR A 78 -10.70 -5.24 5.39
CA TYR A 78 -10.15 -4.24 6.30
C TYR A 78 -10.12 -2.83 5.68
N PHE A 79 -9.49 -2.65 4.51
CA PHE A 79 -9.45 -1.36 3.82
C PHE A 79 -10.74 -1.05 3.10
N THR A 80 -11.46 -2.06 2.60
CA THR A 80 -12.78 -1.90 1.97
C THR A 80 -13.75 -1.09 2.83
N LYS A 81 -13.82 -1.41 4.13
CA LYS A 81 -14.71 -0.71 5.09
C LYS A 81 -14.37 0.78 5.17
N ILE A 82 -13.08 1.13 5.19
CA ILE A 82 -12.63 2.52 5.25
C ILE A 82 -12.93 3.23 3.93
N PHE A 83 -12.57 2.61 2.79
CA PHE A 83 -12.86 3.17 1.47
C PHE A 83 -14.36 3.42 1.30
N ALA A 84 -15.22 2.46 1.67
CA ALA A 84 -16.67 2.59 1.54
C ALA A 84 -17.22 3.81 2.29
N LYS A 85 -16.72 4.10 3.48
CA LYS A 85 -17.11 5.30 4.26
C LYS A 85 -16.57 6.58 3.63
N VAL A 86 -15.32 6.59 3.17
CA VAL A 86 -14.70 7.79 2.56
C VAL A 86 -15.37 8.15 1.23
N VAL A 87 -15.61 7.17 0.36
CA VAL A 87 -16.27 7.44 -0.93
C VAL A 87 -17.76 7.76 -0.77
N GLY A 88 -18.39 7.31 0.32
CA GLY A 88 -19.77 7.61 0.66
C GLY A 88 -20.79 7.03 -0.34
N PRO A 89 -22.09 7.41 -0.23
CA PRO A 89 -23.16 6.76 -0.97
C PRO A 89 -23.15 7.04 -2.49
N LYS A 90 -22.41 8.04 -2.94
CA LYS A 90 -22.23 8.35 -4.38
C LYS A 90 -21.04 7.64 -5.00
N GLY A 91 -20.14 7.11 -4.18
CA GLY A 91 -18.99 6.29 -4.59
C GLY A 91 -19.29 4.79 -4.51
N HIS A 92 -18.32 3.98 -4.90
CA HIS A 92 -18.44 2.53 -4.85
C HIS A 92 -17.10 1.85 -4.63
N VAL A 93 -17.10 0.73 -3.90
CA VAL A 93 -15.89 -0.11 -3.72
C VAL A 93 -16.15 -1.49 -4.32
N TYR A 94 -15.38 -1.83 -5.34
CA TYR A 94 -15.35 -3.15 -5.95
C TYR A 94 -14.27 -3.99 -5.25
N MET A 95 -14.68 -5.03 -4.53
CA MET A 95 -13.81 -6.05 -3.96
C MET A 95 -13.53 -7.10 -5.02
N ILE A 96 -12.38 -7.03 -5.67
CA ILE A 96 -12.06 -7.94 -6.78
C ILE A 96 -11.16 -9.06 -6.28
N TRP A 97 -11.61 -10.29 -6.51
CA TRP A 97 -10.90 -11.50 -6.21
C TRP A 97 -10.54 -12.25 -7.49
N PRO A 98 -9.25 -12.52 -7.74
CA PRO A 98 -8.86 -13.54 -8.71
C PRO A 98 -9.44 -14.90 -8.30
N ASP A 99 -10.01 -15.65 -9.26
CA ASP A 99 -10.61 -16.97 -9.00
C ASP A 99 -9.61 -17.93 -8.35
N GLU A 100 -8.35 -17.83 -8.75
CA GLU A 100 -7.23 -18.62 -8.23
C GLU A 100 -7.02 -18.32 -6.75
N TYR A 101 -6.97 -17.03 -6.38
CA TYR A 101 -6.78 -16.59 -5.00
C TYR A 101 -8.02 -16.88 -4.13
N ALA A 102 -9.21 -16.68 -4.69
CA ALA A 102 -10.46 -16.88 -3.97
C ALA A 102 -10.66 -18.34 -3.49
N LYS A 103 -10.08 -19.30 -4.19
CA LYS A 103 -10.10 -20.73 -3.78
C LYS A 103 -9.30 -20.97 -2.51
N GLU A 104 -8.15 -20.31 -2.39
CA GLU A 104 -7.26 -20.43 -1.22
C GLU A 104 -7.77 -19.61 -0.02
N ALA A 105 -8.40 -18.46 -0.28
CA ALA A 105 -8.82 -17.48 0.73
C ALA A 105 -10.22 -17.73 1.32
N GLN A 106 -10.83 -18.90 1.10
CA GLN A 106 -12.15 -19.19 1.68
C GLN A 106 -12.12 -19.11 3.22
N PRO A 107 -13.14 -18.52 3.87
CA PRO A 107 -14.42 -18.01 3.33
C PRO A 107 -14.47 -16.49 3.07
N ASP A 108 -13.35 -15.81 2.89
CA ASP A 108 -13.30 -14.33 2.84
C ASP A 108 -14.15 -13.71 1.72
N PRO A 109 -14.18 -14.21 0.47
CA PRO A 109 -15.06 -13.65 -0.56
C PRO A 109 -16.54 -13.69 -0.17
N VAL A 110 -16.98 -14.76 0.53
CA VAL A 110 -18.36 -14.89 1.01
C VAL A 110 -18.65 -13.87 2.11
N LYS A 111 -17.73 -13.73 3.08
CA LYS A 111 -17.85 -12.72 4.15
C LYS A 111 -17.83 -11.30 3.61
N ASN A 112 -17.02 -11.02 2.59
CA ASN A 112 -17.00 -9.72 1.94
C ASN A 112 -18.35 -9.37 1.30
N ALA A 113 -19.06 -10.33 0.71
CA ALA A 113 -20.39 -10.10 0.14
C ALA A 113 -21.43 -9.65 1.19
N GLU A 114 -21.25 -10.05 2.45
CA GLU A 114 -22.13 -9.62 3.55
C GLU A 114 -21.89 -8.15 3.97
N LEU A 115 -20.75 -7.53 3.62
CA LEU A 115 -20.48 -6.14 3.99
C LEU A 115 -21.55 -5.18 3.45
N ALA A 116 -22.06 -5.43 2.24
CA ALA A 116 -23.14 -4.63 1.67
C ALA A 116 -24.41 -4.61 2.52
N LYS A 117 -24.64 -5.67 3.32
CA LYS A 117 -25.80 -5.79 4.23
C LYS A 117 -25.54 -5.19 5.61
N THR A 118 -24.29 -4.91 5.96
CA THR A 118 -23.86 -4.52 7.32
C THR A 118 -23.36 -3.09 7.42
N GLY A 119 -23.93 -2.17 6.66
CA GLY A 119 -23.59 -0.74 6.73
C GLY A 119 -22.59 -0.24 5.69
N TYR A 120 -22.23 -1.08 4.71
CA TYR A 120 -21.33 -0.76 3.59
C TYR A 120 -22.03 -1.05 2.25
N ALA A 121 -23.27 -0.55 2.09
CA ALA A 121 -24.15 -0.82 0.94
C ALA A 121 -23.57 -0.44 -0.43
N ASN A 122 -22.53 0.40 -0.45
CA ASN A 122 -21.80 0.81 -1.63
C ASN A 122 -20.58 -0.07 -1.93
N THR A 123 -20.64 -1.35 -1.57
CA THR A 123 -19.62 -2.35 -1.86
C THR A 123 -20.19 -3.51 -2.68
N SER A 124 -19.36 -4.15 -3.49
CA SER A 124 -19.70 -5.38 -4.21
C SER A 124 -18.47 -6.27 -4.41
N VAL A 125 -18.69 -7.59 -4.38
CA VAL A 125 -17.67 -8.60 -4.67
C VAL A 125 -17.75 -9.00 -6.13
N ILE A 126 -16.58 -9.13 -6.77
CA ILE A 126 -16.43 -9.63 -8.14
C ILE A 126 -15.37 -10.73 -8.11
N LEU A 127 -15.74 -11.93 -8.54
CA LEU A 127 -14.81 -13.03 -8.79
C LEU A 127 -14.55 -13.09 -10.29
N GLN A 128 -13.28 -13.23 -10.68
CA GLN A 128 -12.90 -13.31 -12.08
C GLN A 128 -11.50 -13.93 -12.21
N PRO A 129 -11.15 -14.55 -13.35
CA PRO A 129 -9.79 -15.04 -13.54
C PRO A 129 -8.75 -13.94 -13.33
N GLY A 130 -7.67 -14.23 -12.61
CA GLY A 130 -6.63 -13.24 -12.29
C GLY A 130 -5.99 -12.60 -13.52
N ALA A 131 -5.90 -13.34 -14.63
CA ALA A 131 -5.41 -12.83 -15.90
C ALA A 131 -6.44 -11.97 -16.67
N ALA A 132 -7.70 -11.91 -16.21
CA ALA A 132 -8.79 -11.21 -16.89
C ALA A 132 -9.35 -10.04 -16.06
N PHE A 133 -8.49 -9.37 -15.28
CA PHE A 133 -8.90 -8.24 -14.45
C PHE A 133 -9.72 -7.21 -15.26
N ALA A 134 -10.91 -6.92 -14.76
CA ALA A 134 -11.82 -5.92 -15.35
C ALA A 134 -12.70 -5.29 -14.27
N THR A 135 -13.28 -4.14 -14.59
CA THR A 135 -14.21 -3.41 -13.71
C THR A 135 -15.51 -3.10 -14.45
N PRO A 136 -16.66 -3.07 -13.75
CA PRO A 136 -17.96 -2.75 -14.39
C PRO A 136 -18.02 -1.35 -15.00
N ALA A 137 -17.18 -0.42 -14.54
CA ALA A 137 -17.07 0.95 -15.03
C ALA A 137 -15.68 1.48 -14.74
N PRO A 138 -15.20 2.52 -15.46
CA PRO A 138 -13.92 3.16 -15.15
C PRO A 138 -13.84 3.61 -13.69
N VAL A 139 -12.70 3.35 -13.03
CA VAL A 139 -12.48 3.61 -11.59
C VAL A 139 -11.45 4.72 -11.37
N ASP A 140 -11.49 5.33 -10.19
CA ASP A 140 -10.60 6.42 -9.79
C ASP A 140 -9.33 5.90 -9.12
N LEU A 141 -9.43 4.77 -8.41
CA LEU A 141 -8.35 4.15 -7.66
C LEU A 141 -8.41 2.63 -7.80
N VAL A 142 -7.28 2.00 -8.08
CA VAL A 142 -7.03 0.58 -7.81
C VAL A 142 -6.01 0.49 -6.69
N PHE A 143 -6.36 -0.25 -5.65
CA PHE A 143 -5.55 -0.44 -4.45
C PHE A 143 -5.26 -1.93 -4.28
N THR A 144 -4.01 -2.28 -4.02
CA THR A 144 -3.61 -3.63 -3.64
C THR A 144 -2.60 -3.56 -2.50
N VAL A 145 -2.76 -4.45 -1.52
CA VAL A 145 -1.91 -4.49 -0.35
C VAL A 145 -1.50 -5.91 -0.03
N GLN A 146 -0.17 -6.17 -0.09
CA GLN A 146 0.45 -7.46 0.22
C GLN A 146 -0.01 -8.61 -0.71
N ASN A 147 -0.30 -8.30 -1.98
CA ASN A 147 -0.83 -9.28 -2.94
C ASN A 147 -0.26 -9.13 -4.36
N TYR A 148 0.48 -8.06 -4.66
CA TYR A 148 1.05 -7.89 -6.00
C TYR A 148 2.10 -8.97 -6.28
N HIS A 149 2.88 -9.35 -5.27
CA HIS A 149 3.88 -10.41 -5.34
C HIS A 149 3.30 -11.80 -5.64
N ASP A 150 2.00 -12.04 -5.35
CA ASP A 150 1.35 -13.33 -5.55
C ASP A 150 1.12 -13.66 -7.05
N TYR A 151 0.98 -12.65 -7.92
CA TYR A 151 0.64 -12.86 -9.32
C TYR A 151 1.60 -13.79 -10.08
N PRO A 152 2.94 -13.69 -9.93
CA PRO A 152 3.87 -14.62 -10.58
C PRO A 152 3.94 -16.00 -9.91
N ASP A 153 3.28 -16.23 -8.79
CA ASP A 153 3.37 -17.46 -8.03
C ASP A 153 2.58 -18.61 -8.66
N LYS A 154 2.94 -19.84 -8.28
CA LYS A 154 2.36 -21.06 -8.86
C LYS A 154 0.87 -21.19 -8.61
N PHE A 155 0.39 -20.83 -7.40
CA PHE A 155 -1.02 -20.95 -7.06
C PHE A 155 -1.90 -19.98 -7.87
N MET A 156 -1.34 -18.85 -8.30
CA MET A 156 -1.98 -17.89 -9.21
C MET A 156 -1.83 -18.27 -10.70
N GLY A 157 -1.23 -19.45 -11.01
CA GLY A 157 -1.00 -19.86 -12.39
C GLY A 157 0.17 -19.14 -13.07
N LYS A 158 1.07 -18.51 -12.30
CA LYS A 158 2.23 -17.74 -12.80
C LYS A 158 1.81 -16.62 -13.76
N ILE A 159 0.82 -15.84 -13.35
CA ILE A 159 0.35 -14.71 -14.15
C ILE A 159 1.47 -13.65 -14.21
N ASP A 160 1.88 -13.28 -15.42
CA ASP A 160 2.81 -12.17 -15.61
C ASP A 160 2.19 -10.88 -15.03
N PRO A 161 2.83 -10.20 -14.07
CA PRO A 161 2.33 -8.94 -13.52
C PRO A 161 2.05 -7.86 -14.57
N MET A 162 2.67 -7.93 -15.74
CA MET A 162 2.37 -7.03 -16.86
C MET A 162 0.93 -7.20 -17.40
N VAL A 163 0.35 -8.40 -17.29
CA VAL A 163 -1.06 -8.65 -17.66
C VAL A 163 -1.97 -7.85 -16.72
N LEU A 164 -1.74 -7.97 -15.41
CA LEU A 164 -2.46 -7.16 -14.39
C LEU A 164 -2.29 -5.66 -14.65
N ASN A 165 -1.04 -5.20 -14.79
CA ASN A 165 -0.74 -3.78 -14.89
C ASN A 165 -1.43 -3.11 -16.10
N ARG A 166 -1.44 -3.78 -17.25
CA ARG A 166 -2.14 -3.30 -18.45
C ARG A 166 -3.66 -3.30 -18.26
N ALA A 167 -4.20 -4.31 -17.59
CA ALA A 167 -5.63 -4.39 -17.31
C ALA A 167 -6.06 -3.30 -16.30
N VAL A 168 -5.28 -3.05 -15.24
CA VAL A 168 -5.47 -1.94 -14.29
C VAL A 168 -5.38 -0.59 -15.02
N TYR A 169 -4.39 -0.43 -15.89
CA TYR A 169 -4.27 0.79 -16.70
C TYR A 169 -5.53 1.04 -17.54
N LYS A 170 -6.08 0.01 -18.17
CA LYS A 170 -7.31 0.10 -18.97
C LYS A 170 -8.52 0.46 -18.10
N ALA A 171 -8.65 -0.13 -16.91
CA ALA A 171 -9.76 0.07 -15.99
C ALA A 171 -9.78 1.46 -15.34
N LEU A 172 -8.64 2.07 -15.13
CA LEU A 172 -8.54 3.39 -14.52
C LEU A 172 -8.99 4.51 -15.47
N LYS A 173 -9.68 5.50 -14.92
CA LYS A 173 -9.92 6.79 -15.60
C LYS A 173 -8.59 7.49 -15.91
N PRO A 174 -8.52 8.38 -16.93
CA PRO A 174 -7.40 9.31 -17.07
C PRO A 174 -7.19 10.11 -15.76
N GLY A 175 -5.96 10.13 -15.25
CA GLY A 175 -5.63 10.71 -13.95
C GLY A 175 -5.93 9.81 -12.74
N GLY A 176 -6.45 8.60 -12.94
CA GLY A 176 -6.68 7.61 -11.88
C GLY A 176 -5.37 7.08 -11.29
N VAL A 177 -5.47 6.53 -10.10
CA VAL A 177 -4.32 6.07 -9.28
C VAL A 177 -4.27 4.55 -9.21
N PHE A 178 -3.09 3.98 -9.35
CA PHE A 178 -2.77 2.63 -8.90
C PHE A 178 -1.85 2.73 -7.69
N LEU A 179 -2.32 2.27 -6.53
CA LEU A 179 -1.57 2.26 -5.28
C LEU A 179 -1.19 0.82 -4.93
N VAL A 180 0.11 0.58 -4.88
CA VAL A 180 0.69 -0.74 -4.57
C VAL A 180 1.42 -0.67 -3.25
N VAL A 181 1.02 -1.52 -2.32
CA VAL A 181 1.71 -1.75 -1.04
C VAL A 181 2.13 -3.19 -1.01
N ASP A 182 3.43 -3.47 -0.80
CA ASP A 182 3.86 -4.86 -0.73
C ASP A 182 5.10 -5.06 0.13
N HIS A 183 5.38 -6.31 0.48
CA HIS A 183 6.53 -6.73 1.27
C HIS A 183 7.82 -6.58 0.46
N THR A 184 8.76 -5.82 1.02
CA THR A 184 10.07 -5.56 0.40
C THR A 184 10.92 -6.82 0.38
N ALA A 185 11.45 -7.18 -0.80
CA ALA A 185 12.52 -8.15 -0.95
C ALA A 185 13.88 -7.45 -1.08
N GLU A 186 14.96 -8.25 -1.07
CA GLU A 186 16.33 -7.78 -1.30
C GLU A 186 16.45 -7.07 -2.66
N ALA A 187 17.18 -5.97 -2.69
CA ALA A 187 17.41 -5.22 -3.92
C ALA A 187 18.09 -6.10 -4.99
N GLY A 188 17.57 -6.07 -6.21
CA GLY A 188 18.04 -6.89 -7.33
C GLY A 188 17.53 -8.33 -7.33
N SER A 189 16.67 -8.73 -6.37
CA SER A 189 16.07 -10.07 -6.36
C SER A 189 14.98 -10.24 -7.42
N GLY A 190 14.39 -9.16 -7.92
CA GLY A 190 13.32 -9.21 -8.90
C GLY A 190 12.11 -10.00 -8.39
N LEU A 191 11.79 -11.12 -9.06
CA LEU A 191 10.69 -12.02 -8.69
C LEU A 191 11.18 -13.30 -7.95
N ARG A 192 12.46 -13.38 -7.57
CA ARG A 192 13.05 -14.60 -6.97
C ARG A 192 12.33 -15.06 -5.70
N ASP A 193 11.90 -14.10 -4.89
CA ASP A 193 11.47 -14.34 -3.51
C ASP A 193 9.93 -14.34 -3.34
N THR A 194 9.17 -14.21 -4.43
CA THR A 194 7.70 -14.10 -4.37
C THR A 194 7.05 -15.37 -3.81
N ASP A 195 7.29 -16.52 -4.44
CA ASP A 195 6.70 -17.83 -4.08
C ASP A 195 7.30 -18.43 -2.79
N THR A 196 8.45 -17.93 -2.30
CA THR A 196 9.17 -18.52 -1.16
C THR A 196 9.12 -17.69 0.10
N LEU A 197 9.34 -16.37 -0.02
CA LEU A 197 9.36 -15.44 1.10
C LEU A 197 8.11 -14.55 1.15
N HIS A 198 7.25 -14.59 0.12
CA HIS A 198 6.14 -13.66 -0.09
C HIS A 198 6.61 -12.21 -0.07
N ARG A 199 7.70 -11.95 -0.83
CA ARG A 199 8.34 -10.63 -0.94
C ARG A 199 8.68 -10.35 -2.40
N ILE A 200 8.66 -9.08 -2.77
CA ILE A 200 9.01 -8.65 -4.13
C ILE A 200 9.98 -7.46 -4.08
N ASP A 201 10.94 -7.43 -5.01
CA ASP A 201 11.84 -6.29 -5.18
C ASP A 201 11.05 -5.04 -5.61
N PRO A 202 11.07 -3.95 -4.82
CA PRO A 202 10.37 -2.72 -5.19
C PRO A 202 10.77 -2.16 -6.56
N ALA A 203 12.03 -2.35 -6.97
CA ALA A 203 12.53 -1.86 -8.26
C ALA A 203 11.85 -2.54 -9.45
N ILE A 204 11.60 -3.86 -9.37
CA ILE A 204 10.90 -4.58 -10.45
C ILE A 204 9.43 -4.14 -10.53
N VAL A 205 8.77 -3.91 -9.39
CA VAL A 205 7.38 -3.41 -9.36
C VAL A 205 7.31 -2.04 -10.03
N ARG A 206 8.18 -1.11 -9.64
CA ARG A 206 8.24 0.22 -10.25
C ARG A 206 8.44 0.13 -11.76
N LYS A 207 9.38 -0.72 -12.20
CA LYS A 207 9.64 -0.93 -13.62
C LYS A 207 8.41 -1.48 -14.34
N GLN A 208 7.82 -2.57 -13.87
CA GLN A 208 6.68 -3.24 -14.51
C GLN A 208 5.47 -2.32 -14.62
N VAL A 209 5.16 -1.55 -13.57
CA VAL A 209 4.01 -0.63 -13.58
C VAL A 209 4.26 0.54 -14.53
N THR A 210 5.48 1.09 -14.57
CA THR A 210 5.80 2.18 -15.51
C THR A 210 5.86 1.70 -16.96
N ASP A 211 6.34 0.49 -17.23
CA ASP A 211 6.32 -0.13 -18.56
C ASP A 211 4.88 -0.37 -19.09
N ALA A 212 3.90 -0.50 -18.20
CA ALA A 212 2.48 -0.56 -18.56
C ALA A 212 1.86 0.81 -18.92
N GLY A 213 2.64 1.90 -18.83
CA GLY A 213 2.24 3.26 -19.22
C GLY A 213 1.91 4.20 -18.04
N PHE A 214 2.07 3.77 -16.81
CA PHE A 214 1.89 4.62 -15.64
C PHE A 214 3.07 5.56 -15.42
N VAL A 215 2.79 6.71 -14.79
CA VAL A 215 3.82 7.60 -14.23
C VAL A 215 3.95 7.32 -12.75
N PHE A 216 5.18 7.07 -12.28
CA PHE A 216 5.47 6.99 -10.86
C PHE A 216 5.30 8.37 -10.23
N GLU A 217 4.33 8.52 -9.31
CA GLU A 217 4.02 9.80 -8.68
C GLU A 217 4.78 10.01 -7.37
N GLY A 218 5.14 8.91 -6.70
CA GLY A 218 5.91 8.97 -5.46
C GLY A 218 5.74 7.73 -4.59
N GLU A 219 6.41 7.77 -3.46
CA GLU A 219 6.38 6.72 -2.44
C GLU A 219 6.14 7.29 -1.05
N SER A 220 5.71 6.44 -0.12
CA SER A 220 5.63 6.77 1.30
C SER A 220 6.51 5.83 2.12
N GLN A 221 7.18 6.37 3.12
CA GLN A 221 8.04 5.63 4.04
C GLN A 221 7.26 5.07 5.25
N LEU A 222 5.93 5.21 5.26
CA LEU A 222 5.04 4.94 6.39
C LEU A 222 5.17 3.51 6.94
N LEU A 223 5.39 2.52 6.08
CA LEU A 223 5.48 1.11 6.45
C LEU A 223 6.90 0.53 6.33
N ARG A 224 7.92 1.40 6.28
CA ARG A 224 9.31 0.95 6.26
C ARG A 224 9.74 0.45 7.63
N ASN A 225 10.40 -0.70 7.64
CA ASN A 225 11.01 -1.26 8.83
C ASN A 225 12.46 -1.69 8.56
N PRO A 226 13.44 -0.84 8.81
CA PRO A 226 14.85 -1.15 8.56
C PRO A 226 15.42 -2.28 9.47
N ALA A 227 14.68 -2.71 10.48
CA ALA A 227 15.06 -3.85 11.32
C ALA A 227 14.70 -5.21 10.70
N ASP A 228 13.90 -5.25 9.63
CA ASP A 228 13.59 -6.46 8.87
C ASP A 228 14.78 -6.80 7.95
N ASP A 229 15.39 -7.95 8.15
CA ASP A 229 16.55 -8.42 7.37
C ASP A 229 16.21 -8.94 5.96
N LEU A 230 14.92 -8.92 5.59
CA LEU A 230 14.35 -9.35 4.32
C LEU A 230 14.54 -10.84 3.98
N LYS A 231 15.05 -11.66 4.90
CA LYS A 231 15.43 -13.06 4.67
C LYS A 231 14.41 -14.07 5.16
N LYS A 232 13.45 -13.63 5.97
CA LYS A 232 12.40 -14.48 6.52
C LYS A 232 11.13 -14.40 5.68
N VAL A 233 10.43 -15.54 5.58
CA VAL A 233 9.07 -15.55 5.07
C VAL A 233 8.19 -14.61 5.92
N VAL A 234 7.31 -13.85 5.28
CA VAL A 234 6.51 -12.81 5.96
C VAL A 234 5.61 -13.34 7.08
N PHE A 235 5.36 -14.66 7.09
CA PHE A 235 4.55 -15.36 8.10
C PHE A 235 5.35 -15.83 9.32
N ASP A 236 6.68 -15.68 9.31
CA ASP A 236 7.54 -16.03 10.45
C ASP A 236 7.11 -15.22 11.69
N LYS A 237 6.92 -15.91 12.82
CA LYS A 237 6.40 -15.32 14.07
C LYS A 237 7.24 -14.14 14.58
N ALA A 238 8.53 -14.10 14.25
CA ALA A 238 9.43 -13.03 14.69
C ALA A 238 9.19 -11.70 13.97
N ILE A 239 8.57 -11.72 12.76
CA ILE A 239 8.40 -10.53 11.92
C ILE A 239 6.99 -10.34 11.40
N ARG A 240 6.09 -11.30 11.61
CA ARG A 240 4.71 -11.24 11.13
C ARG A 240 4.00 -9.95 11.58
N GLY A 241 3.55 -9.17 10.61
CA GLY A 241 2.94 -7.87 10.86
C GLY A 241 3.93 -6.71 11.05
N HIS A 242 5.25 -7.00 11.01
CA HIS A 242 6.34 -6.02 11.15
C HIS A 242 7.38 -6.11 10.03
N THR A 243 7.01 -6.69 8.90
CA THR A 243 7.87 -6.74 7.70
C THR A 243 8.10 -5.34 7.14
N ASP A 244 9.25 -5.13 6.51
CA ASP A 244 9.47 -3.92 5.69
C ASP A 244 8.56 -3.95 4.47
N GLN A 245 7.87 -2.83 4.21
CA GLN A 245 6.96 -2.70 3.09
C GLN A 245 7.19 -1.38 2.36
N PHE A 246 7.08 -1.43 1.05
CA PHE A 246 7.05 -0.23 0.22
C PHE A 246 5.60 0.17 -0.10
N ILE A 247 5.39 1.46 -0.30
CA ILE A 247 4.13 2.06 -0.72
C ILE A 247 4.41 2.89 -1.97
N TYR A 248 3.96 2.42 -3.13
CA TYR A 248 4.17 3.09 -4.41
C TYR A 248 2.87 3.59 -5.00
N LYS A 249 2.87 4.87 -5.37
CA LYS A 249 1.76 5.53 -6.02
C LYS A 249 2.08 5.79 -7.48
N PHE A 250 1.23 5.27 -8.34
CA PHE A 250 1.34 5.45 -9.78
C PHE A 250 0.09 6.16 -10.31
N ARG A 251 0.27 6.97 -11.33
CA ARG A 251 -0.83 7.69 -11.96
C ARG A 251 -0.95 7.35 -13.42
N LYS A 252 -2.18 7.05 -13.88
CA LYS A 252 -2.49 7.01 -15.30
C LYS A 252 -2.45 8.46 -15.84
N PRO A 253 -1.68 8.75 -16.90
CA PRO A 253 -1.68 10.07 -17.51
C PRO A 253 -3.10 10.54 -17.88
N LYS A 254 -3.31 11.86 -17.87
CA LYS A 254 -4.61 12.44 -18.26
C LYS A 254 -4.83 12.42 -19.77
N ARG A 255 -3.77 12.17 -20.53
CA ARG A 255 -3.77 12.06 -21.99
C ARG A 255 -2.92 10.89 -22.44
#